data_7001b29816c63735bad0c30c852e5c38
#
_entry.id   7001b29816c63735bad0c30c852e5c38
#
_cell.length_a   1.000
_cell.length_b   1.000
_cell.length_c   1.000
_cell.angle_alpha   90.00
_cell.angle_beta   90.00
_cell.angle_gamma   90.00
#
_symmetry.space_group_name_H-M   'P 1'
#
loop_
_entity.id
_entity.type
_entity.pdbx_description
1 polymer ?
#
loop_
_entity_poly.entity_id
_entity_poly.type
_entity_poly.pdbx_seq_one_letter_code
_entity_poly.pdbx_strand_id
1 'polypeptide(L)'
;LVIPMYLAGLFICCMFCHGELALLKPAPTYLTRYYLMISLGGASGGLLVGLVAPYVLRGYFELAVGLGACALLLLYRTMRMPWWAMVVSAAVVGATAWGAGQAVDRQVANARVMERNFYSAVKTVEYKRPVPFRSMVHGDIRRGGQLLDSGMRFRPTRYYGPNSGFG
;
A
#
# COMPACT_ATOMS: atom_id res chain seq x y z
N LEU A 1 11.55 -8.64 -10.79
CA LEU A 1 11.15 -9.71 -9.83
C LEU A 1 10.11 -9.26 -8.80
N VAL A 2 10.02 -7.96 -8.47
CA VAL A 2 9.10 -7.44 -7.44
C VAL A 2 7.64 -7.49 -7.88
N ILE A 3 7.34 -7.06 -9.12
CA ILE A 3 5.95 -7.02 -9.63
C ILE A 3 5.28 -8.41 -9.67
N PRO A 4 5.90 -9.46 -10.24
CA PRO A 4 5.28 -10.79 -10.23
C PRO A 4 5.05 -11.33 -8.81
N MET A 5 5.91 -11.00 -7.86
CA MET A 5 5.74 -11.42 -6.46
C MET A 5 4.49 -10.75 -5.81
N TYR A 6 4.27 -9.46 -6.06
CA TYR A 6 3.06 -8.78 -5.60
C TYR A 6 1.79 -9.31 -6.28
N LEU A 7 1.85 -9.59 -7.59
CA LEU A 7 0.72 -10.18 -8.31
C LEU A 7 0.38 -11.58 -7.81
N ALA A 8 1.39 -12.41 -7.54
CA ALA A 8 1.18 -13.74 -6.96
C ALA A 8 0.56 -13.65 -5.55
N GLY A 9 1.06 -12.74 -4.71
CA GLY A 9 0.49 -12.50 -3.38
C GLY A 9 -0.97 -12.05 -3.44
N LEU A 10 -1.29 -11.10 -4.31
CA LEU A 10 -2.66 -10.64 -4.53
C LEU A 10 -3.56 -11.77 -5.04
N PHE A 11 -3.08 -12.56 -6.00
CA PHE A 11 -3.82 -13.72 -6.52
C PHE A 11 -4.14 -14.73 -5.42
N ILE A 12 -3.16 -15.09 -4.58
CA ILE A 12 -3.35 -16.01 -3.46
C ILE A 12 -4.38 -15.46 -2.46
N CYS A 13 -4.28 -14.17 -2.10
CA CYS A 13 -5.27 -13.54 -1.22
C CYS A 13 -6.67 -13.54 -1.81
N CYS A 14 -6.81 -13.23 -3.09
CA CYS A 14 -8.11 -13.28 -3.79
C CYS A 14 -8.68 -14.70 -3.81
N MET A 15 -7.86 -15.70 -4.14
CA MET A 15 -8.28 -17.10 -4.16
C MET A 15 -8.72 -17.59 -2.77
N PHE A 16 -7.97 -17.20 -1.73
CA PHE A 16 -8.32 -17.51 -0.35
C PHE A 16 -9.67 -16.87 0.05
N CYS A 17 -9.84 -15.57 -0.15
CA CYS A 17 -11.07 -14.86 0.20
C CYS A 17 -12.29 -15.40 -0.57
N HIS A 18 -12.14 -15.67 -1.87
CA HIS A 18 -13.23 -16.24 -2.68
C HIS A 18 -13.54 -17.68 -2.29
N GLY A 19 -12.53 -18.47 -1.96
CA GLY A 19 -12.70 -19.83 -1.44
C GLY A 19 -13.50 -19.85 -0.14
N GLU A 20 -13.15 -18.97 0.82
CA GLU A 20 -13.88 -18.81 2.08
C GLU A 20 -15.35 -18.39 1.85
N LEU A 21 -15.58 -17.43 0.94
CA LEU A 21 -16.93 -17.03 0.57
C LEU A 21 -17.71 -18.19 -0.06
N ALA A 22 -17.09 -19.00 -0.93
CA ALA A 22 -17.74 -20.15 -1.54
C ALA A 22 -18.14 -21.20 -0.49
N LEU A 23 -17.30 -21.45 0.51
CA LEU A 23 -17.59 -22.36 1.63
C LEU A 23 -18.74 -21.87 2.53
N LEU A 24 -18.93 -20.55 2.61
CA LEU A 24 -19.99 -19.91 3.40
C LEU A 24 -21.31 -19.79 2.61
N LYS A 25 -21.38 -20.27 1.38
CA LYS A 25 -22.59 -20.19 0.56
C LYS A 25 -23.75 -20.92 1.21
N PRO A 26 -24.86 -20.21 1.51
CA PRO A 26 -26.03 -20.79 2.20
C PRO A 26 -26.93 -21.57 1.22
N ALA A 27 -27.99 -22.19 1.80
CA ALA A 27 -29.07 -22.79 1.03
C ALA A 27 -29.73 -21.79 0.06
N PRO A 28 -30.34 -22.25 -1.05
CA PRO A 28 -30.90 -21.41 -2.10
C PRO A 28 -31.82 -20.30 -1.60
N THR A 29 -32.60 -20.55 -0.58
CA THR A 29 -33.55 -19.58 0.04
C THR A 29 -32.86 -18.32 0.56
N TYR A 30 -31.57 -18.38 0.91
CA TYR A 30 -30.82 -17.24 1.47
C TYR A 30 -29.80 -16.63 0.51
N LEU A 31 -29.77 -17.05 -0.75
CA LEU A 31 -28.78 -16.60 -1.73
C LEU A 31 -28.85 -15.08 -1.97
N THR A 32 -30.03 -14.50 -2.03
CA THR A 32 -30.19 -13.05 -2.22
C THR A 32 -29.50 -12.26 -1.10
N ARG A 33 -29.73 -12.68 0.15
CA ARG A 33 -29.08 -12.05 1.32
C ARG A 33 -27.56 -12.23 1.28
N TYR A 34 -27.09 -13.38 0.88
CA TYR A 34 -25.66 -13.69 0.74
C TYR A 34 -24.99 -12.77 -0.28
N TYR A 35 -25.55 -12.65 -1.49
CA TYR A 35 -24.98 -11.77 -2.53
C TYR A 35 -25.10 -10.29 -2.16
N LEU A 36 -26.17 -9.90 -1.47
CA LEU A 36 -26.29 -8.55 -0.94
C LEU A 36 -25.15 -8.22 0.05
N MET A 37 -24.81 -9.15 0.95
CA MET A 37 -23.71 -8.94 1.89
C MET A 37 -22.35 -8.86 1.19
N ILE A 38 -22.11 -9.65 0.14
CA ILE A 38 -20.90 -9.55 -0.69
C ILE A 38 -20.82 -8.17 -1.36
N SER A 39 -21.93 -7.72 -1.95
CA SER A 39 -21.99 -6.41 -2.62
C SER A 39 -21.77 -5.26 -1.64
N LEU A 40 -22.38 -5.31 -0.45
CA LEU A 40 -22.16 -4.34 0.61
C LEU A 40 -20.72 -4.32 1.09
N GLY A 41 -20.10 -5.50 1.25
CA GLY A 41 -18.69 -5.61 1.61
C GLY A 41 -17.77 -4.99 0.56
N GLY A 42 -18.02 -5.26 -0.71
CA GLY A 42 -17.28 -4.66 -1.82
C GLY A 42 -17.44 -3.14 -1.89
N ALA A 43 -18.68 -2.64 -1.78
CA ALA A 43 -18.96 -1.21 -1.75
C ALA A 43 -18.29 -0.52 -0.57
N SER A 44 -18.39 -1.10 0.64
CA SER A 44 -17.76 -0.58 1.86
C SER A 44 -16.25 -0.55 1.73
N GLY A 45 -15.63 -1.61 1.18
CA GLY A 45 -14.20 -1.67 0.92
C GLY A 45 -13.74 -0.60 -0.07
N GLY A 46 -14.49 -0.40 -1.16
CA GLY A 46 -14.25 0.68 -2.12
C GLY A 46 -14.33 2.07 -1.51
N LEU A 47 -15.34 2.33 -0.67
CA LEU A 47 -15.48 3.60 0.06
C LEU A 47 -14.34 3.81 1.06
N LEU A 48 -13.96 2.78 1.81
CA LEU A 48 -12.84 2.86 2.76
C LEU A 48 -11.52 3.20 2.04
N VAL A 49 -11.21 2.52 0.94
CA VAL A 49 -9.96 2.75 0.20
C VAL A 49 -10.01 4.06 -0.59
N GLY A 50 -11.14 4.38 -1.23
CA GLY A 50 -11.26 5.55 -2.10
C GLY A 50 -11.47 6.87 -1.35
N LEU A 51 -12.23 6.86 -0.25
CA LEU A 51 -12.56 8.08 0.49
C LEU A 51 -11.84 8.19 1.83
N VAL A 52 -11.81 7.13 2.64
CA VAL A 52 -11.27 7.22 4.00
C VAL A 52 -9.75 7.15 4.01
N ALA A 53 -9.17 6.20 3.27
CA ALA A 53 -7.72 5.98 3.29
C ALA A 53 -6.89 7.23 2.89
N PRO A 54 -7.26 8.06 1.89
CA PRO A 54 -6.51 9.27 1.56
C PRO A 54 -6.43 10.30 2.69
N TYR A 55 -7.39 10.31 3.60
CA TYR A 55 -7.40 11.24 4.75
C TYR A 55 -6.71 10.68 6.00
N VAL A 56 -6.71 9.35 6.13
CA VAL A 56 -6.15 8.69 7.32
C VAL A 56 -4.71 8.25 7.10
N LEU A 57 -4.38 7.79 5.90
CA LEU A 57 -3.07 7.25 5.56
C LEU A 57 -2.24 8.29 4.79
N ARG A 58 -1.05 8.60 5.30
CA ARG A 58 -0.12 9.57 4.66
C ARG A 58 0.58 9.01 3.42
N GLY A 59 0.44 7.72 3.12
CA GLY A 59 1.02 7.03 1.98
C GLY A 59 0.12 5.91 1.48
N TYR A 60 0.58 5.16 0.49
CA TYR A 60 -0.17 4.01 -0.08
C TYR A 60 0.04 2.76 0.78
N PHE A 61 -0.55 2.74 1.97
CA PHE A 61 -0.42 1.64 2.94
C PHE A 61 -1.59 0.65 2.89
N GLU A 62 -2.60 0.89 2.04
CA GLU A 62 -3.81 0.06 1.93
C GLU A 62 -3.51 -1.39 1.61
N LEU A 63 -2.51 -1.63 0.75
CA LEU A 63 -2.09 -2.99 0.40
C LEU A 63 -1.55 -3.72 1.63
N ALA A 64 -0.72 -3.06 2.44
CA ALA A 64 -0.18 -3.64 3.66
C ALA A 64 -1.29 -3.96 4.67
N VAL A 65 -2.27 -3.04 4.82
CA VAL A 65 -3.45 -3.23 5.68
C VAL A 65 -4.30 -4.39 5.18
N GLY A 66 -4.57 -4.46 3.86
CA GLY A 66 -5.36 -5.53 3.25
C GLY A 66 -4.69 -6.91 3.41
N LEU A 67 -3.39 -7.00 3.14
CA LEU A 67 -2.63 -8.24 3.34
C LEU A 67 -2.61 -8.66 4.82
N GLY A 68 -2.45 -7.70 5.73
CA GLY A 68 -2.53 -7.97 7.17
C GLY A 68 -3.90 -8.50 7.59
N ALA A 69 -4.98 -7.93 7.09
CA ALA A 69 -6.34 -8.41 7.34
C ALA A 69 -6.56 -9.83 6.81
N CYS A 70 -6.09 -10.14 5.58
CA CYS A 70 -6.16 -11.49 5.02
C CYS A 70 -5.34 -12.50 5.85
N ALA A 71 -4.15 -12.09 6.31
CA ALA A 71 -3.30 -12.95 7.13
C ALA A 71 -3.94 -13.24 8.50
N LEU A 72 -4.57 -12.25 9.13
CA LEU A 72 -5.32 -12.44 10.37
C LEU A 72 -6.56 -13.34 10.18
N LEU A 73 -7.26 -13.19 9.06
CA LEU A 73 -8.38 -14.06 8.71
C LEU A 73 -7.91 -15.52 8.54
N LEU A 74 -6.79 -15.73 7.86
CA LEU A 74 -6.17 -17.05 7.72
C LEU A 74 -5.83 -17.65 9.08
N LEU A 75 -5.21 -16.89 9.97
CA LEU A 75 -4.88 -17.33 11.33
C LEU A 75 -6.15 -17.71 12.09
N TYR A 76 -7.18 -16.88 12.06
CA TYR A 76 -8.47 -17.17 12.69
C TYR A 76 -9.08 -18.47 12.18
N ARG A 77 -9.04 -18.71 10.88
CA ARG A 77 -9.58 -19.95 10.27
C ARG A 77 -8.80 -21.20 10.68
N THR A 78 -7.48 -21.08 10.87
CA THR A 78 -6.62 -22.20 11.23
C THR A 78 -6.58 -22.52 12.71
N MET A 79 -7.15 -21.67 13.58
CA MET A 79 -7.20 -21.91 15.03
C MET A 79 -7.90 -23.22 15.44
N ARG A 80 -8.79 -23.75 14.60
CA ARG A 80 -9.50 -25.01 14.82
C ARG A 80 -8.93 -26.20 14.03
N MET A 81 -7.80 -25.97 13.36
CA MET A 81 -7.10 -26.98 12.56
C MET A 81 -5.96 -27.64 13.34
N PRO A 82 -5.34 -28.72 12.82
CA PRO A 82 -4.16 -29.31 13.45
C PRO A 82 -3.07 -28.30 13.68
N TRP A 83 -2.26 -28.52 14.71
CA TRP A 83 -1.21 -27.59 15.16
C TRP A 83 -0.24 -27.14 14.05
N TRP A 84 0.09 -28.02 13.11
CA TRP A 84 0.96 -27.69 11.98
C TRP A 84 0.36 -26.59 11.06
N ALA A 85 -0.98 -26.62 10.83
CA ALA A 85 -1.67 -25.60 10.05
C ALA A 85 -1.63 -24.23 10.75
N MET A 86 -1.73 -24.23 12.09
CA MET A 86 -1.58 -23.03 12.90
C MET A 86 -0.15 -22.49 12.84
N VAL A 87 0.86 -23.33 12.87
CA VAL A 87 2.28 -22.91 12.72
C VAL A 87 2.53 -22.30 11.34
N VAL A 88 2.05 -22.95 10.28
CA VAL A 88 2.17 -22.42 8.91
C VAL A 88 1.48 -21.08 8.77
N SER A 89 0.24 -20.94 9.26
CA SER A 89 -0.48 -19.66 9.18
C SER A 89 0.18 -18.56 10.01
N ALA A 90 0.70 -18.87 11.18
CA ALA A 90 1.46 -17.92 11.99
C ALA A 90 2.75 -17.47 11.29
N ALA A 91 3.44 -18.36 10.61
CA ALA A 91 4.60 -18.02 9.78
C ALA A 91 4.22 -17.10 8.60
N VAL A 92 3.09 -17.36 7.94
CA VAL A 92 2.55 -16.48 6.87
C VAL A 92 2.21 -15.10 7.43
N VAL A 93 1.54 -15.01 8.58
CA VAL A 93 1.25 -13.73 9.25
C VAL A 93 2.53 -12.99 9.57
N GLY A 94 3.52 -13.66 10.15
CA GLY A 94 4.82 -13.08 10.48
C GLY A 94 5.55 -12.55 9.24
N ALA A 95 5.61 -13.35 8.17
CA ALA A 95 6.21 -12.95 6.90
C ALA A 95 5.49 -11.76 6.26
N THR A 96 4.15 -11.74 6.31
CA THR A 96 3.33 -10.63 5.79
C THR A 96 3.58 -9.35 6.60
N ALA A 97 3.58 -9.44 7.93
CA ALA A 97 3.86 -8.30 8.81
C ALA A 97 5.27 -7.75 8.59
N TRP A 98 6.27 -8.62 8.47
CA TRP A 98 7.65 -8.24 8.15
C TRP A 98 7.73 -7.54 6.80
N GLY A 99 7.18 -8.12 5.75
CA GLY A 99 7.17 -7.54 4.40
C GLY A 99 6.43 -6.21 4.34
N ALA A 100 5.29 -6.08 5.02
CA ALA A 100 4.54 -4.84 5.15
C ALA A 100 5.34 -3.77 5.89
N GLY A 101 5.99 -4.11 7.01
CA GLY A 101 6.89 -3.22 7.75
C GLY A 101 8.02 -2.69 6.86
N GLN A 102 8.72 -3.58 6.16
CA GLN A 102 9.78 -3.20 5.21
C GLN A 102 9.27 -2.28 4.08
N ALA A 103 8.05 -2.51 3.58
CA ALA A 103 7.45 -1.67 2.55
C ALA A 103 7.12 -0.27 3.08
N VAL A 104 6.58 -0.18 4.30
CA VAL A 104 6.32 1.09 4.99
C VAL A 104 7.62 1.84 5.25
N ASP A 105 8.64 1.18 5.81
CA ASP A 105 9.94 1.78 6.10
C ASP A 105 10.59 2.37 4.85
N ARG A 106 10.52 1.65 3.72
CA ARG A 106 11.03 2.15 2.42
C ARG A 106 10.26 3.36 1.90
N GLN A 107 8.94 3.42 2.13
CA GLN A 107 8.15 4.57 1.73
C GLN A 107 8.44 5.80 2.59
N VAL A 108 8.67 5.60 3.88
CA VAL A 108 8.95 6.68 4.85
C VAL A 108 10.44 7.04 4.88
N ALA A 109 11.33 6.15 4.45
CA ALA A 109 12.78 6.37 4.47
C ALA A 109 13.16 7.69 3.79
N ASN A 110 13.91 8.52 4.52
CA ASN A 110 14.38 9.85 4.08
C ASN A 110 13.26 10.84 3.71
N ALA A 111 11.99 10.53 3.98
CA ALA A 111 10.91 11.48 3.78
C ALA A 111 10.94 12.53 4.90
N ARG A 112 11.08 13.80 4.54
CA ARG A 112 10.96 14.94 5.48
C ARG A 112 9.48 15.27 5.72
N VAL A 113 8.72 15.33 4.65
CA VAL A 113 7.28 15.59 4.66
C VAL A 113 6.64 14.59 3.72
N MET A 114 5.53 14.01 4.15
CA MET A 114 4.69 13.14 3.33
C MET A 114 3.25 13.58 3.52
N GLU A 115 2.65 14.00 2.41
CA GLU A 115 1.27 14.46 2.34
C GLU A 115 0.52 13.66 1.29
N ARG A 116 -0.71 13.32 1.58
CA ARG A 116 -1.60 12.62 0.67
C ARG A 116 -2.94 13.30 0.62
N ASN A 117 -3.50 13.37 -0.56
CA ASN A 117 -4.88 13.75 -0.80
C ASN A 117 -5.57 12.71 -1.69
N PHE A 118 -6.80 12.99 -2.08
CA PHE A 118 -7.58 12.13 -2.98
C PHE A 118 -6.86 11.85 -4.32
N TYR A 119 -6.13 12.83 -4.84
CA TYR A 119 -5.48 12.72 -6.15
C TYR A 119 -4.14 11.98 -6.11
N SER A 120 -3.37 12.16 -5.02
CA SER A 120 -2.01 11.60 -4.97
C SER A 120 -1.35 11.74 -3.60
N ALA A 121 -0.23 11.01 -3.46
CA ALA A 121 0.72 11.17 -2.38
C ALA A 121 1.99 11.85 -2.88
N VAL A 122 2.41 12.90 -2.20
CA VAL A 122 3.64 13.65 -2.46
C VAL A 122 4.55 13.55 -1.26
N LYS A 123 5.83 13.28 -1.48
CA LYS A 123 6.84 13.31 -0.42
C LYS A 123 8.03 14.16 -0.81
N THR A 124 8.64 14.81 0.17
CA THR A 124 9.93 15.48 0.04
C THR A 124 11.01 14.64 0.66
N VAL A 125 12.07 14.39 -0.12
CA VAL A 125 13.22 13.60 0.29
C VAL A 125 14.46 14.49 0.25
N GLU A 126 15.26 14.48 1.33
CA GLU A 126 16.52 15.22 1.41
C GLU A 126 17.71 14.29 1.24
N TYR A 127 18.59 14.65 0.34
CA TYR A 127 19.89 14.02 0.12
C TYR A 127 20.98 14.93 0.65
N LYS A 128 21.86 14.40 1.52
CA LYS A 128 22.95 15.15 2.14
C LYS A 128 24.24 15.14 1.34
N ARG A 129 24.45 14.12 0.49
CA ARG A 129 25.68 13.93 -0.29
C ARG A 129 25.34 13.56 -1.75
N PRO A 130 26.16 13.91 -2.74
CA PRO A 130 27.39 14.74 -2.68
C PRO A 130 27.09 16.24 -2.45
N VAL A 131 25.94 16.73 -2.88
CA VAL A 131 25.46 18.11 -2.67
C VAL A 131 24.13 18.05 -1.95
N PRO A 132 23.91 18.90 -0.91
CA PRO A 132 22.63 18.96 -0.22
C PRO A 132 21.51 19.30 -1.20
N PHE A 133 20.58 18.39 -1.38
CA PHE A 133 19.52 18.50 -2.39
C PHE A 133 18.21 17.99 -1.83
N ARG A 134 17.13 18.73 -2.05
CA ARG A 134 15.76 18.35 -1.71
C ARG A 134 15.01 17.99 -2.98
N SER A 135 14.40 16.82 -3.03
CA SER A 135 13.61 16.36 -4.18
C SER A 135 12.15 16.20 -3.78
N MET A 136 11.24 16.70 -4.60
CA MET A 136 9.83 16.40 -4.54
C MET A 136 9.53 15.14 -5.35
N VAL A 137 8.95 14.14 -4.69
CA VAL A 137 8.59 12.86 -5.28
C VAL A 137 7.08 12.71 -5.26
N HIS A 138 6.49 12.44 -6.40
CA HIS A 138 5.08 12.24 -6.62
C HIS A 138 4.85 10.79 -7.08
N GLY A 139 4.35 9.93 -6.19
CA GLY A 139 4.43 8.49 -6.37
C GLY A 139 5.90 8.04 -6.44
N ASP A 140 6.33 7.47 -7.56
CA ASP A 140 7.73 7.08 -7.80
C ASP A 140 8.50 8.07 -8.68
N ILE A 141 7.86 9.14 -9.14
CA ILE A 141 8.44 10.12 -10.07
C ILE A 141 8.97 11.33 -9.32
N ARG A 142 10.24 11.65 -9.57
CA ARG A 142 10.87 12.87 -9.06
C ARG A 142 10.47 14.05 -9.95
N ARG A 143 9.54 14.90 -9.48
CA ARG A 143 8.99 16.02 -10.25
C ARG A 143 9.82 17.30 -10.16
N GLY A 144 10.41 17.56 -9.01
CA GLY A 144 11.19 18.79 -8.78
C GLY A 144 12.32 18.55 -7.81
N GLY A 145 13.18 19.56 -7.69
CA GLY A 145 14.26 19.52 -6.74
C GLY A 145 14.85 20.90 -6.49
N GLN A 146 15.43 21.08 -5.32
CA GLN A 146 16.04 22.31 -4.88
C GLN A 146 17.43 22.00 -4.31
N LEU A 147 18.43 22.75 -4.76
CA LEU A 147 19.73 22.79 -4.11
C LEU A 147 19.60 23.53 -2.78
N LEU A 148 20.17 22.98 -1.72
CA LEU A 148 20.03 23.55 -0.37
C LEU A 148 21.17 24.51 -0.01
N ASP A 149 22.18 24.62 -0.86
CA ASP A 149 23.25 25.59 -0.73
C ASP A 149 22.72 27.02 -0.94
N SER A 150 23.09 27.95 -0.05
CA SER A 150 22.58 29.33 -0.01
C SER A 150 22.77 30.09 -1.33
N GLY A 151 23.89 29.86 -2.04
CA GLY A 151 24.18 30.49 -3.32
C GLY A 151 23.44 29.89 -4.51
N MET A 152 22.93 28.66 -4.39
CA MET A 152 22.30 27.93 -5.48
C MET A 152 20.82 27.62 -5.26
N ARG A 153 20.28 28.03 -4.13
CA ARG A 153 18.91 27.69 -3.68
C ARG A 153 17.81 28.12 -4.64
N PHE A 154 18.01 29.19 -5.36
CA PHE A 154 17.03 29.75 -6.31
C PHE A 154 17.32 29.37 -7.76
N ARG A 155 18.35 28.55 -8.03
CA ARG A 155 18.59 28.10 -9.39
C ARG A 155 17.53 27.08 -9.80
N PRO A 156 16.90 27.29 -10.98
CA PRO A 156 15.96 26.34 -11.50
C PRO A 156 16.65 24.99 -11.81
N THR A 157 15.99 23.91 -11.48
CA THR A 157 16.55 22.55 -11.62
C THR A 157 15.58 21.63 -12.35
N ARG A 158 16.09 20.56 -12.93
CA ARG A 158 15.32 19.51 -13.60
C ARG A 158 14.46 20.06 -14.75
N TYR A 159 13.11 19.89 -14.66
CA TYR A 159 12.16 20.32 -15.69
C TYR A 159 12.10 21.85 -15.87
N TYR A 160 12.60 22.62 -14.92
CA TYR A 160 12.57 24.09 -14.92
C TYR A 160 13.94 24.69 -15.18
N GLY A 161 14.92 23.88 -15.63
CA GLY A 161 16.25 24.38 -15.98
C GLY A 161 16.22 25.23 -17.26
N PRO A 162 17.21 26.15 -17.43
CA PRO A 162 17.23 27.06 -18.59
C PRO A 162 17.26 26.35 -19.95
N ASN A 163 17.69 25.09 -20.00
CA ASN A 163 17.73 24.26 -21.21
C ASN A 163 16.58 23.26 -21.28
N SER A 164 15.53 23.43 -20.48
CA SER A 164 14.32 22.59 -20.52
C SER A 164 13.26 23.25 -21.40
N GLY A 165 12.23 22.47 -21.81
CA GLY A 165 11.13 23.02 -22.60
C GLY A 165 10.25 24.06 -21.87
N PHE A 166 10.56 24.37 -20.60
CA PHE A 166 9.90 25.40 -19.76
C PHE A 166 10.87 26.49 -19.31
N GLY A 167 12.13 26.44 -19.69
CA GLY A 167 13.16 27.44 -19.38
C GLY A 167 13.34 28.49 -20.44
#